data_00c5e675a56802d8dc60de157379a9e0
#
_entry.id   00c5e675a56802d8dc60de157379a9e0
#
_cell.length_a   1.000
_cell.length_b   1.000
_cell.length_c   1.000
_cell.angle_alpha   90.00
_cell.angle_beta   90.00
_cell.angle_gamma   90.00
#
_symmetry.space_group_name_H-M   'P 1'
#
loop_
_entity.id
_entity.type
_entity.pdbx_description
1 polymer ?
#
loop_
_entity_poly.entity_id
_entity_poly.type
_entity_poly.pdbx_seq_one_letter_code
_entity_poly.pdbx_strand_id
1 'polypeptide(L)'
;MDRQHGFAVVDLETTGLSNLDRIVEIGVVLLRPDLTVEGTWETLIQPERDIPNSYIHKITATDVVDAPVFRDVATYLGSLLNGRTLVAHNASFERRFLANEFARAGAVDGMC
;
A
#
# COMPACT_ATOMS: atom_id res chain seq x y z
N MET A 1 25.69 -4.91 -10.01
CA MET A 1 25.47 -4.37 -9.26
C MET A 1 24.23 -3.94 -9.11
N ASP A 2 23.81 -3.85 -8.44
CA ASP A 2 22.67 -3.53 -8.32
C ASP A 2 22.29 -2.38 -8.30
N ARG A 3 21.51 -2.04 -8.83
CA ARG A 3 21.14 -0.92 -8.98
C ARG A 3 19.88 -0.65 -8.44
N GLN A 4 19.78 0.31 -7.73
CA GLN A 4 18.61 0.81 -7.19
C GLN A 4 17.77 1.36 -8.31
N HIS A 5 16.49 1.06 -8.28
CA HIS A 5 15.54 1.59 -9.24
C HIS A 5 14.88 2.87 -8.72
N GLY A 6 15.45 3.48 -7.69
CA GLY A 6 14.89 4.68 -7.10
C GLY A 6 14.06 4.38 -5.87
N PHE A 7 12.99 5.14 -5.67
CA PHE A 7 12.24 5.09 -4.43
C PHE A 7 10.76 4.93 -4.70
N ALA A 8 10.07 4.30 -3.76
CA ALA A 8 8.62 4.26 -3.74
C ALA A 8 8.18 4.94 -2.45
N VAL A 9 7.58 6.12 -2.57
CA VAL A 9 7.06 6.86 -1.43
C VAL A 9 5.63 6.39 -1.24
N VAL A 10 5.36 5.74 -0.11
CA VAL A 10 4.10 5.07 0.13
C VAL A 10 3.37 5.73 1.29
N ASP A 11 2.08 5.95 1.10
CA ASP A 11 1.20 6.44 2.15
C ASP A 11 -0.01 5.52 2.20
N LEU A 12 -0.34 5.04 3.39
CA LEU A 12 -1.44 4.10 3.58
C LEU A 12 -2.44 4.66 4.59
N GLU A 13 -3.74 4.39 4.34
CA GLU A 13 -4.75 4.54 5.37
C GLU A 13 -5.27 3.15 5.70
N THR A 14 -5.57 2.90 6.95
CA THR A 14 -5.94 1.57 7.43
C THR A 14 -7.15 1.64 8.33
N THR A 15 -7.75 0.47 8.61
CA THR A 15 -8.90 0.39 9.51
C THR A 15 -8.49 0.57 10.97
N GLY A 16 -7.21 0.44 11.28
CA GLY A 16 -6.71 0.58 12.65
C GLY A 16 -5.23 0.25 12.67
N LEU A 17 -4.71 -0.03 13.86
CA LEU A 17 -3.26 -0.18 14.05
C LEU A 17 -2.81 -1.61 14.32
N SER A 18 -3.74 -2.56 14.46
CA SER A 18 -3.38 -3.93 14.81
C SER A 18 -3.05 -4.76 13.57
N ASN A 19 -2.48 -5.94 13.80
CA ASN A 19 -2.19 -6.85 12.70
C ASN A 19 -3.44 -7.45 12.06
N LEU A 20 -4.60 -7.26 12.68
CA LEU A 20 -5.87 -7.70 12.10
C LEU A 20 -6.50 -6.62 11.24
N ASP A 21 -5.97 -5.41 11.30
CA ASP A 21 -6.52 -4.32 10.51
C ASP A 21 -6.06 -4.40 9.07
N ARG A 22 -6.79 -3.71 8.21
CA ARG A 22 -6.62 -3.82 6.77
C ARG A 22 -6.38 -2.43 6.17
N ILE A 23 -5.77 -2.41 5.00
CA ILE A 23 -5.55 -1.18 4.25
C ILE A 23 -6.85 -0.76 3.58
N VAL A 24 -7.16 0.55 3.61
CA VAL A 24 -8.32 1.12 2.91
C VAL A 24 -7.91 2.08 1.79
N GLU A 25 -6.69 2.58 1.81
CA GLU A 25 -6.20 3.46 0.74
C GLU A 25 -4.71 3.29 0.59
N ILE A 26 -4.25 3.32 -0.66
CA ILE A 26 -2.83 3.23 -0.99
C ILE A 26 -2.50 4.40 -1.90
N GLY A 27 -1.45 5.14 -1.55
CA GLY A 27 -0.87 6.14 -2.43
C GLY A 27 0.59 5.83 -2.64
N VAL A 28 1.06 5.91 -3.88
CA VAL A 28 2.45 5.63 -4.23
C VAL A 28 2.94 6.71 -5.16
N VAL A 29 4.10 7.28 -4.84
CA VAL A 29 4.83 8.16 -5.74
C VAL A 29 6.15 7.47 -6.03
N LEU A 30 6.40 7.21 -7.31
CA LEU A 30 7.64 6.58 -7.73
C LEU A 30 8.65 7.66 -8.09
N LEU A 31 9.83 7.58 -7.50
CA LEU A 31 10.91 8.52 -7.77
C LEU A 31 12.08 7.79 -8.41
N ARG A 32 12.68 8.43 -9.39
CA ARG A 32 13.93 7.95 -9.95
C ARG A 32 15.06 8.16 -8.94
N PRO A 33 16.21 7.54 -9.14
CA PRO A 33 17.34 7.76 -8.23
C PRO A 33 17.73 9.23 -8.05
N ASP A 34 17.46 10.07 -9.04
CA ASP A 34 17.75 11.50 -8.93
C ASP A 34 16.62 12.29 -8.27
N LEU A 35 15.62 11.59 -7.74
CA LEU A 35 14.49 12.14 -7.00
C LEU A 35 13.42 12.82 -7.86
N THR A 36 13.53 12.76 -9.17
CA THR A 36 12.46 13.25 -10.01
C THR A 36 11.31 12.23 -10.04
N VAL A 37 10.09 12.72 -10.22
CA VAL A 37 8.91 11.86 -10.20
C VAL A 37 8.83 11.06 -11.48
N GLU A 38 8.76 9.75 -11.32
CA GLU A 38 8.59 8.84 -12.44
C GLU A 38 7.11 8.55 -12.71
N GLY A 39 6.32 8.45 -11.64
CA GLY A 39 4.90 8.19 -11.79
C GLY A 39 4.21 8.21 -10.44
N THR A 40 2.89 8.16 -10.48
CA THR A 40 2.08 8.11 -9.27
C THR A 40 0.93 7.12 -9.48
N TRP A 41 0.46 6.57 -8.35
CA TRP A 41 -0.68 5.67 -8.39
C TRP A 41 -1.37 5.74 -7.05
N GLU A 42 -2.70 5.71 -7.06
CA GLU A 42 -3.44 5.67 -5.82
C GLU A 42 -4.74 4.92 -6.04
N THR A 43 -5.23 4.29 -4.99
CA THR A 43 -6.48 3.58 -5.04
C THR A 43 -7.06 3.44 -3.65
N LEU A 44 -8.40 3.41 -3.59
CA LEU A 44 -9.08 2.95 -2.39
C LEU A 44 -9.10 1.42 -2.43
N ILE A 45 -9.19 0.81 -1.26
CA ILE A 45 -9.24 -0.65 -1.12
C ILE A 45 -10.44 -1.01 -0.28
N GLN A 46 -11.22 -2.01 -0.74
CA GLN A 46 -12.27 -2.60 0.08
C GLN A 46 -11.59 -3.48 1.13
N PRO A 47 -11.63 -3.08 2.42
CA PRO A 47 -10.85 -3.81 3.44
C PRO A 47 -11.53 -5.09 3.91
N GLU A 48 -12.76 -5.34 3.52
CA GLU A 48 -13.53 -6.52 3.90
C GLU A 48 -13.74 -6.60 5.41
N ARG A 49 -13.83 -5.43 6.04
CA ARG A 49 -14.16 -5.30 7.45
C ARG A 49 -14.60 -3.87 7.73
N ASP A 50 -15.10 -3.61 8.92
CA ASP A 50 -15.56 -2.29 9.33
C ASP A 50 -14.41 -1.27 9.33
N ILE A 51 -14.77 -0.01 9.14
CA ILE A 51 -13.82 1.09 9.15
C ILE A 51 -14.14 1.99 10.35
N PRO A 52 -13.70 1.59 11.55
CA PRO A 52 -14.09 2.31 12.77
C PRO A 52 -13.44 3.68 12.93
N ASN A 53 -12.34 3.94 12.19
CA ASN A 53 -11.60 5.19 12.34
C ASN A 53 -11.84 6.15 11.18
N SER A 54 -13.02 6.08 10.55
CA SER A 54 -13.33 6.93 9.41
C SER A 54 -13.23 8.42 9.75
N TYR A 55 -13.43 8.78 11.01
CA TYR A 55 -13.31 10.18 11.43
C TYR A 55 -11.88 10.70 11.34
N ILE A 56 -10.89 9.82 11.31
CA ILE A 56 -9.49 10.22 11.22
C ILE A 56 -9.09 10.45 9.77
N HIS A 57 -9.38 9.49 8.89
CA HIS A 57 -9.00 9.58 7.48
C HIS A 57 -10.19 9.89 6.57
N LYS A 58 -11.40 9.92 7.13
CA LYS A 58 -12.63 10.30 6.43
C LYS A 58 -13.03 9.34 5.31
N ILE A 59 -12.49 8.13 5.31
CA ILE A 59 -12.88 7.10 4.36
C ILE A 59 -13.93 6.24 5.05
N THR A 60 -15.09 6.10 4.42
CA THR A 60 -16.21 5.36 4.99
C THR A 60 -16.44 4.06 4.25
N ALA A 61 -17.27 3.20 4.82
CA ALA A 61 -17.63 1.94 4.16
C ALA A 61 -18.25 2.19 2.79
N THR A 62 -19.03 3.28 2.66
CA THR A 62 -19.64 3.61 1.37
C THR A 62 -18.59 3.97 0.33
N ASP A 63 -17.53 4.66 0.75
CA ASP A 63 -16.48 5.07 -0.18
C ASP A 63 -15.76 3.89 -0.81
N VAL A 64 -15.68 2.77 -0.12
CA VAL A 64 -14.92 1.61 -0.59
C VAL A 64 -15.80 0.45 -1.07
N VAL A 65 -17.13 0.67 -1.13
CA VAL A 65 -18.05 -0.43 -1.44
C VAL A 65 -17.73 -1.06 -2.79
N ASP A 66 -17.32 -0.25 -3.77
CA ASP A 66 -16.97 -0.74 -5.10
C ASP A 66 -15.47 -0.75 -5.36
N ALA A 67 -14.66 -0.52 -4.33
CA ALA A 67 -13.21 -0.53 -4.50
C ALA A 67 -12.71 -1.97 -4.61
N PRO A 68 -11.57 -2.17 -5.27
CA PRO A 68 -10.99 -3.52 -5.34
C PRO A 68 -10.54 -3.98 -3.96
N VAL A 69 -10.54 -5.28 -3.75
CA VAL A 69 -9.90 -5.85 -2.57
C VAL A 69 -8.40 -5.88 -2.83
N PHE A 70 -7.60 -5.98 -1.76
CA PHE A 70 -6.16 -5.91 -1.91
C PHE A 70 -5.62 -6.98 -2.87
N ARG A 71 -6.18 -8.18 -2.83
CA ARG A 71 -5.75 -9.28 -3.71
C ARG A 71 -5.79 -8.89 -5.18
N ASP A 72 -6.74 -8.03 -5.57
CA ASP A 72 -6.90 -7.64 -6.97
C ASP A 72 -5.80 -6.69 -7.44
N VAL A 73 -5.16 -5.97 -6.53
CA VAL A 73 -4.11 -5.02 -6.90
C VAL A 73 -2.71 -5.48 -6.48
N ALA A 74 -2.62 -6.61 -5.77
CA ALA A 74 -1.37 -7.03 -5.17
C ALA A 74 -0.23 -7.19 -6.19
N THR A 75 -0.48 -7.85 -7.30
CA THR A 75 0.56 -8.07 -8.30
C THR A 75 1.04 -6.76 -8.89
N TYR A 76 0.11 -5.87 -9.21
CA TYR A 76 0.48 -4.56 -9.77
C TYR A 76 1.29 -3.75 -8.76
N LEU A 77 0.80 -3.67 -7.52
CA LEU A 77 1.51 -2.93 -6.48
C LEU A 77 2.90 -3.52 -6.26
N GLY A 78 3.01 -4.85 -6.21
CA GLY A 78 4.31 -5.50 -6.07
C GLY A 78 5.27 -5.09 -7.18
N SER A 79 4.76 -4.97 -8.40
CA SER A 79 5.61 -4.58 -9.52
C SER A 79 6.11 -3.14 -9.38
N LEU A 80 5.28 -2.26 -8.78
CA LEU A 80 5.71 -0.87 -8.56
C LEU A 80 6.79 -0.78 -7.49
N LEU A 81 6.70 -1.63 -6.46
CA LEU A 81 7.62 -1.55 -5.33
C LEU A 81 8.93 -2.30 -5.56
N ASN A 82 8.93 -3.24 -6.48
CA ASN A 82 10.07 -4.13 -6.67
C ASN A 82 11.32 -3.37 -7.06
N GLY A 83 12.40 -3.62 -6.31
CA GLY A 83 13.69 -3.03 -6.59
C GLY A 83 13.85 -1.60 -6.10
N ARG A 84 12.82 -1.02 -5.47
CA ARG A 84 12.87 0.36 -4.99
C ARG A 84 13.03 0.40 -3.48
N THR A 85 13.61 1.49 -3.00
CA THR A 85 13.68 1.74 -1.57
C THR A 85 12.34 2.30 -1.13
N LEU A 86 11.74 1.68 -0.13
CA LEU A 86 10.48 2.14 0.43
C LEU A 86 10.73 3.38 1.28
N VAL A 87 9.96 4.44 1.04
CA VAL A 87 10.03 5.67 1.81
C VAL A 87 8.63 5.96 2.33
N ALA A 88 8.51 6.27 3.62
CA ALA A 88 7.23 6.56 4.23
C ALA A 88 7.46 7.35 5.51
N HIS A 89 6.40 8.03 5.96
CA HIS A 89 6.45 8.77 7.22
C HIS A 89 6.78 7.85 8.39
N ASN A 90 6.20 6.64 8.37
CA ASN A 90 6.50 5.62 9.36
C ASN A 90 6.72 4.31 8.62
N ALA A 91 7.94 4.13 8.10
CA ALA A 91 8.22 3.02 7.20
C ALA A 91 7.99 1.65 7.82
N SER A 92 8.22 1.48 9.13
CA SER A 92 7.98 0.19 9.75
C SER A 92 6.48 -0.12 9.80
N PHE A 93 5.63 0.88 9.96
CA PHE A 93 4.19 0.71 9.92
C PHE A 93 3.73 0.30 8.52
N GLU A 94 4.14 1.05 7.50
CA GLU A 94 3.76 0.73 6.14
C GLU A 94 4.26 -0.63 5.72
N ARG A 95 5.50 -0.96 6.08
CA ARG A 95 6.06 -2.25 5.72
C ARG A 95 5.29 -3.39 6.36
N ARG A 96 4.89 -3.22 7.62
CA ARG A 96 4.13 -4.25 8.34
C ARG A 96 2.78 -4.49 7.68
N PHE A 97 2.06 -3.41 7.37
CA PHE A 97 0.75 -3.55 6.76
C PHE A 97 0.85 -4.13 5.34
N LEU A 98 1.82 -3.70 4.57
CA LEU A 98 2.02 -4.26 3.24
C LEU A 98 2.35 -5.75 3.31
N ALA A 99 3.26 -6.14 4.22
CA ALA A 99 3.63 -7.54 4.36
C ALA A 99 2.42 -8.39 4.75
N ASN A 100 1.59 -7.90 5.68
CA ASN A 100 0.39 -8.62 6.10
C ASN A 100 -0.59 -8.78 4.94
N GLU A 101 -0.79 -7.73 4.16
CA GLU A 101 -1.73 -7.79 3.05
C GLU A 101 -1.23 -8.71 1.93
N PHE A 102 0.05 -8.61 1.58
CA PHE A 102 0.61 -9.49 0.56
C PHE A 102 0.52 -10.96 0.99
N ALA A 103 0.77 -11.23 2.27
CA ALA A 103 0.68 -12.60 2.78
C ALA A 103 -0.76 -13.12 2.67
N ARG A 104 -1.74 -12.28 3.04
CA ARG A 104 -3.14 -12.69 2.94
C ARG A 104 -3.56 -12.92 1.50
N ALA A 105 -3.02 -12.13 0.59
CA ALA A 105 -3.36 -12.26 -0.83
C ALA A 105 -2.70 -13.46 -1.48
N GLY A 106 -1.77 -14.12 -0.80
CA GLY A 106 -1.03 -15.22 -1.39
C GLY A 106 -0.02 -14.78 -2.41
N ALA A 107 0.37 -13.50 -2.39
CA ALA A 107 1.30 -12.94 -3.38
C ALA A 107 2.71 -12.90 -2.84
N VAL A 108 3.11 -13.96 -2.17
CA VAL A 108 4.43 -14.01 -1.53
C VAL A 108 5.54 -13.76 -2.52
N ASP A 109 5.40 -14.29 -3.73
CA ASP A 109 6.42 -14.11 -4.75
C ASP A 109 6.59 -12.65 -5.14
N GLY A 110 5.53 -11.88 -5.06
CA GLY A 110 5.61 -10.47 -5.38
C GLY A 110 6.37 -9.67 -4.35
N MET A 111 6.52 -10.23 -3.16
CA MET A 111 7.20 -9.54 -2.07
C MET A 111 8.66 -9.93 -1.96
N CYS A 112 8.97 -11.08 -2.38
CA CYS A 112 10.34 -11.62 -2.18
C CYS A 112 11.38 -10.98 -3.05
#